data_bb02d4e1aa0f6d166e4f9a6c1165d032
#
_entry.id   bb02d4e1aa0f6d166e4f9a6c1165d032
#
_cell.length_a   1.000
_cell.length_b   1.000
_cell.length_c   1.000
_cell.angle_alpha   90.00
_cell.angle_beta   90.00
_cell.angle_gamma   90.00
#
_symmetry.space_group_name_H-M   'P 1'
#
loop_
_entity.id
_entity.type
_entity.pdbx_description
1 polymer ?
#
loop_
_entity_poly.entity_id
_entity_poly.type
_entity_poly.pdbx_seq_one_letter_code
_entity_poly.pdbx_strand_id
1 'polypeptide(L)'
;MKKLLPKRRAKQEAPPSRITNETVAEHRERILAGGRRFKYPLQYARHRLVLVTVSLGVVVLIATGLLGWWQLYVAQSNNTILYRVTQLVPVPVASVDGQTVRYSDYLMYYNSSMHFLQKSEQLVLSSEDGKRQSNFQKRQNLDIAIRNAYAEKLAKELGIVVEPEQLERVNQEHLTMANGPISQETYNASTMSLLGWTAEEEQRSTRSQILKSNVAYKIDQEASDKVETASKLLEDSSDFEKIAAKLGGEGNGQVIAGVSGMVPLVNNDGGRTEAARQLDKGKVSSVVRSTTGDGYYFVKLIEKTDTQLNYEYLKIPLTEFDKRLKALKESGGVREYIKVENIDDPKIEE
;
A
#
# COMPACT_ATOMS: atom_id res chain seq x y z
N MET A 1 59.48 7.29 9.93
CA MET A 1 60.24 6.86 11.12
C MET A 1 59.36 6.01 12.03
N LYS A 2 59.50 4.68 11.95
CA LYS A 2 58.78 3.75 12.83
C LYS A 2 59.59 3.52 14.10
N LYS A 3 59.09 3.97 15.26
CA LYS A 3 59.67 3.66 16.55
C LYS A 3 59.31 2.21 16.91
N LEU A 4 60.34 1.37 16.93
CA LEU A 4 60.32 0.02 17.48
C LEU A 4 60.29 0.09 19.01
N LEU A 5 59.22 -0.40 19.62
CA LEU A 5 59.12 -0.58 21.06
C LEU A 5 60.04 -1.75 21.50
N PRO A 6 60.79 -1.62 22.59
CA PRO A 6 61.69 -2.69 23.04
C PRO A 6 60.91 -3.86 23.63
N LYS A 7 61.24 -5.07 23.16
CA LYS A 7 60.78 -6.32 23.76
C LYS A 7 61.22 -6.38 25.22
N ARG A 8 60.27 -6.38 26.16
CA ARG A 8 60.53 -6.74 27.56
C ARG A 8 61.10 -8.15 27.60
N ARG A 9 62.40 -8.26 27.94
CA ARG A 9 63.03 -9.54 28.33
C ARG A 9 62.32 -10.05 29.59
N ALA A 10 61.76 -11.25 29.55
CA ALA A 10 61.28 -11.95 30.71
C ALA A 10 62.51 -12.17 31.67
N LYS A 11 62.39 -11.68 32.91
CA LYS A 11 63.31 -11.96 33.95
C LYS A 11 63.35 -13.47 34.15
N GLN A 12 64.51 -14.13 33.84
CA GLN A 12 64.78 -15.51 34.26
C GLN A 12 64.96 -15.46 35.73
N GLU A 13 64.08 -16.03 36.52
CA GLU A 13 64.21 -16.29 37.91
C GLU A 13 65.31 -17.37 38.07
N ALA A 14 66.30 -17.11 38.93
CA ALA A 14 67.36 -18.05 39.21
C ALA A 14 66.75 -19.34 39.78
N PRO A 15 67.34 -20.52 39.46
CA PRO A 15 66.85 -21.79 40.00
C PRO A 15 66.98 -21.83 41.52
N PRO A 16 65.99 -22.34 42.25
CA PRO A 16 66.02 -22.40 43.69
C PRO A 16 67.18 -23.28 44.17
N SER A 17 67.92 -22.83 45.17
CA SER A 17 69.17 -23.44 45.68
C SER A 17 68.97 -24.78 46.45
N ARG A 18 67.72 -25.23 46.65
CA ARG A 18 67.36 -26.54 47.20
C ARG A 18 66.14 -27.09 46.50
N ILE A 19 66.18 -28.31 46.06
CA ILE A 19 65.09 -29.07 45.53
C ILE A 19 64.26 -29.59 46.70
N THR A 20 63.06 -28.98 46.92
CA THR A 20 62.09 -29.43 47.90
C THR A 20 60.94 -30.06 47.19
N ASN A 21 60.10 -30.88 47.87
CA ASN A 21 58.88 -31.47 47.28
C ASN A 21 57.94 -30.43 46.78
N GLU A 22 57.88 -29.23 47.37
CA GLU A 22 57.07 -28.10 46.92
C GLU A 22 57.56 -27.53 45.59
N THR A 23 58.90 -27.35 45.44
CA THR A 23 59.48 -26.82 44.19
C THR A 23 59.30 -27.79 43.02
N VAL A 24 59.28 -29.10 43.29
CA VAL A 24 59.01 -30.16 42.33
C VAL A 24 57.49 -30.12 41.92
N ALA A 25 56.63 -29.94 42.92
CA ALA A 25 55.19 -29.85 42.66
C ALA A 25 54.86 -28.62 41.83
N GLU A 26 55.37 -27.42 42.15
CA GLU A 26 55.23 -26.21 41.36
C GLU A 26 55.76 -26.34 39.93
N HIS A 27 56.91 -26.96 39.78
CA HIS A 27 57.50 -27.19 38.45
C HIS A 27 56.68 -28.17 37.63
N ARG A 28 56.13 -29.20 38.26
CA ARG A 28 55.25 -30.18 37.67
C ARG A 28 53.89 -29.53 37.23
N GLU A 29 53.31 -28.67 38.06
CA GLU A 29 52.15 -27.93 37.72
C GLU A 29 52.40 -26.94 36.58
N ARG A 30 53.52 -26.25 36.58
CA ARG A 30 53.93 -25.33 35.52
C ARG A 30 54.12 -26.04 34.17
N ILE A 31 54.73 -27.22 34.17
CA ILE A 31 54.92 -28.08 33.01
C ILE A 31 53.55 -28.64 32.52
N LEU A 32 52.68 -29.09 33.44
CA LEU A 32 51.37 -29.61 33.12
C LEU A 32 50.46 -28.51 32.61
N ALA A 33 50.52 -27.29 33.15
CA ALA A 33 49.78 -26.14 32.64
C ALA A 33 50.25 -25.72 31.23
N GLY A 34 51.58 -25.75 31.00
CA GLY A 34 52.17 -25.54 29.68
C GLY A 34 51.78 -26.66 28.69
N GLY A 35 51.85 -27.93 29.13
CA GLY A 35 51.48 -29.10 28.34
C GLY A 35 49.98 -29.12 27.97
N ARG A 36 49.10 -28.67 28.86
CA ARG A 36 47.66 -28.52 28.56
C ARG A 36 47.42 -27.49 27.48
N ARG A 37 48.18 -26.39 27.45
CA ARG A 37 48.10 -25.38 26.36
C ARG A 37 48.55 -25.94 25.01
N PHE A 38 49.58 -26.82 25.01
CA PHE A 38 50.07 -27.47 23.78
C PHE A 38 49.20 -28.66 23.34
N LYS A 39 48.61 -29.39 24.29
CA LYS A 39 47.83 -30.60 23.99
C LYS A 39 46.44 -30.31 23.47
N TYR A 40 45.87 -29.14 23.71
CA TYR A 40 44.51 -28.74 23.25
C TYR A 40 44.47 -27.35 22.59
N PRO A 41 45.35 -27.00 21.63
CA PRO A 41 45.32 -25.72 20.96
C PRO A 41 44.02 -25.53 20.13
N LEU A 42 43.43 -26.65 19.68
CA LEU A 42 42.20 -26.66 18.87
C LEU A 42 40.93 -26.23 19.63
N GLN A 43 40.82 -26.48 20.93
CA GLN A 43 39.64 -26.08 21.71
C GLN A 43 39.58 -24.57 21.94
N TYR A 44 40.69 -23.93 22.26
CA TYR A 44 40.78 -22.48 22.42
C TYR A 44 40.64 -21.73 21.10
N ALA A 45 41.15 -22.29 20.00
CA ALA A 45 40.99 -21.74 18.67
C ALA A 45 39.53 -21.82 18.19
N ARG A 46 38.84 -22.93 18.50
CA ARG A 46 37.41 -23.10 18.14
C ARG A 46 36.51 -22.06 18.80
N HIS A 47 36.62 -21.80 20.09
CA HIS A 47 35.82 -20.80 20.79
C HIS A 47 36.06 -19.37 20.25
N ARG A 48 37.32 -19.01 19.97
CA ARG A 48 37.65 -17.72 19.36
C ARG A 48 37.09 -17.62 17.93
N LEU A 49 37.20 -18.67 17.15
CA LEU A 49 36.66 -18.71 15.78
C LEU A 49 35.16 -18.58 15.80
N VAL A 50 34.44 -19.31 16.66
CA VAL A 50 32.99 -19.19 16.82
C VAL A 50 32.58 -17.77 17.23
N LEU A 51 33.25 -17.18 18.23
CA LEU A 51 33.00 -15.81 18.66
C LEU A 51 33.19 -14.80 17.52
N VAL A 52 34.29 -14.91 16.77
CA VAL A 52 34.59 -14.02 15.64
C VAL A 52 33.54 -14.20 14.55
N THR A 53 33.16 -15.45 14.23
CA THR A 53 32.16 -15.73 13.19
C THR A 53 30.77 -15.18 13.59
N VAL A 54 30.36 -15.40 14.84
CA VAL A 54 29.09 -14.86 15.37
C VAL A 54 29.13 -13.34 15.39
N SER A 55 30.22 -12.73 15.89
CA SER A 55 30.35 -11.27 15.89
C SER A 55 30.33 -10.69 14.48
N LEU A 56 31.00 -11.32 13.52
CA LEU A 56 30.96 -10.92 12.10
C LEU A 56 29.57 -11.04 11.55
N GLY A 57 28.86 -12.14 11.84
CA GLY A 57 27.47 -12.33 11.44
C GLY A 57 26.56 -11.23 11.97
N VAL A 58 26.70 -10.86 13.25
CA VAL A 58 25.93 -9.76 13.86
C VAL A 58 26.26 -8.41 13.20
N VAL A 59 27.53 -8.13 12.94
CA VAL A 59 27.95 -6.88 12.23
C VAL A 59 27.35 -6.82 10.82
N VAL A 60 27.37 -7.93 10.08
CA VAL A 60 26.76 -8.01 8.73
C VAL A 60 25.25 -7.77 8.80
N LEU A 61 24.55 -8.39 9.77
CA LEU A 61 23.11 -8.16 9.96
C LEU A 61 22.80 -6.70 10.28
N ILE A 62 23.56 -6.07 11.17
CA ILE A 62 23.38 -4.65 11.50
C ILE A 62 23.65 -3.77 10.25
N ALA A 63 24.76 -4.02 9.55
CA ALA A 63 25.09 -3.27 8.33
C ALA A 63 24.03 -3.41 7.25
N THR A 64 23.51 -4.63 7.05
CA THR A 64 22.40 -4.88 6.08
C THR A 64 21.12 -4.17 6.51
N GLY A 65 20.80 -4.19 7.82
CA GLY A 65 19.64 -3.47 8.37
C GLY A 65 19.77 -1.95 8.19
N LEU A 66 20.94 -1.37 8.45
CA LEU A 66 21.20 0.06 8.25
C LEU A 66 21.15 0.46 6.77
N LEU A 67 21.70 -0.36 5.88
CA LEU A 67 21.60 -0.16 4.43
C LEU A 67 20.15 -0.22 3.95
N GLY A 68 19.39 -1.21 4.42
CA GLY A 68 17.96 -1.33 4.10
C GLY A 68 17.17 -0.13 4.60
N TRP A 69 17.43 0.31 5.84
CA TRP A 69 16.82 1.52 6.39
C TRP A 69 17.16 2.76 5.55
N TRP A 70 18.42 2.97 5.21
CA TRP A 70 18.84 4.09 4.38
C TRP A 70 18.21 4.08 2.99
N GLN A 71 18.16 2.90 2.36
CA GLN A 71 17.53 2.70 1.06
C GLN A 71 16.04 3.04 1.08
N LEU A 72 15.30 2.66 2.14
CA LEU A 72 13.87 2.90 2.22
C LEU A 72 13.55 4.34 2.62
N TYR A 73 14.17 4.85 3.70
CA TYR A 73 13.74 6.13 4.30
C TYR A 73 14.49 7.36 3.80
N VAL A 74 15.71 7.18 3.29
CA VAL A 74 16.53 8.30 2.79
C VAL A 74 16.56 8.31 1.27
N ALA A 75 17.00 7.21 0.65
CA ALA A 75 17.08 7.10 -0.80
C ALA A 75 15.71 6.86 -1.46
N GLN A 76 14.70 6.41 -0.70
CA GLN A 76 13.35 6.08 -1.17
C GLN A 76 13.37 5.20 -2.43
N SER A 77 14.24 4.20 -2.40
CA SER A 77 14.43 3.29 -3.50
C SER A 77 13.21 2.37 -3.68
N ASN A 78 12.81 2.17 -4.92
CA ASN A 78 11.66 1.35 -5.32
C ASN A 78 12.05 0.06 -6.04
N ASN A 79 13.29 -0.42 -5.84
CA ASN A 79 13.75 -1.61 -6.53
C ASN A 79 12.99 -2.88 -6.08
N THR A 80 12.91 -3.86 -6.98
CA THR A 80 12.14 -5.10 -6.78
C THR A 80 12.60 -5.91 -5.55
N ILE A 81 13.90 -5.88 -5.22
CA ILE A 81 14.44 -6.63 -4.06
C ILE A 81 13.90 -6.04 -2.76
N LEU A 82 13.98 -4.70 -2.61
CA LEU A 82 13.44 -4.00 -1.45
C LEU A 82 11.94 -4.20 -1.32
N TYR A 83 11.21 -4.12 -2.45
CA TYR A 83 9.78 -4.38 -2.45
C TYR A 83 9.46 -5.77 -1.90
N ARG A 84 10.14 -6.83 -2.39
CA ARG A 84 9.94 -8.20 -1.89
C ARG A 84 10.31 -8.35 -0.41
N VAL A 85 11.39 -7.72 0.04
CA VAL A 85 11.77 -7.71 1.46
C VAL A 85 10.68 -7.05 2.32
N THR A 86 10.11 -5.91 1.88
CA THR A 86 9.04 -5.23 2.62
C THR A 86 7.71 -5.98 2.62
N GLN A 87 7.49 -6.94 1.72
CA GLN A 87 6.35 -7.86 1.78
C GLN A 87 6.48 -8.88 2.91
N LEU A 88 7.71 -9.34 3.20
CA LEU A 88 8.00 -10.30 4.26
C LEU A 88 8.15 -9.63 5.63
N VAL A 89 8.78 -8.46 5.66
CA VAL A 89 9.01 -7.68 6.89
C VAL A 89 8.06 -6.48 6.87
N PRO A 90 7.15 -6.34 7.84
CA PRO A 90 6.17 -5.24 7.87
C PRO A 90 6.83 -3.91 8.27
N VAL A 91 7.60 -3.32 7.35
CA VAL A 91 8.25 -2.03 7.52
C VAL A 91 7.22 -0.92 7.37
N PRO A 92 7.10 0.04 8.30
CA PRO A 92 6.15 1.14 8.18
C PRO A 92 6.64 2.24 7.24
N VAL A 93 5.79 2.76 6.35
CA VAL A 93 6.02 3.99 5.58
C VAL A 93 5.33 5.19 6.22
N ALA A 94 4.23 4.94 6.92
CA ALA A 94 3.46 5.90 7.68
C ALA A 94 2.68 5.18 8.79
N SER A 95 2.00 5.94 9.64
CA SER A 95 0.96 5.43 10.54
C SER A 95 -0.27 6.34 10.48
N VAL A 96 -1.45 5.78 10.64
CA VAL A 96 -2.73 6.48 10.67
C VAL A 96 -3.51 6.02 11.88
N ASP A 97 -3.70 6.90 12.84
CA ASP A 97 -4.40 6.65 14.11
C ASP A 97 -3.98 5.32 14.78
N GLY A 98 -2.66 5.10 14.88
CA GLY A 98 -2.06 3.90 15.45
C GLY A 98 -1.96 2.68 14.53
N GLN A 99 -2.69 2.66 13.40
CA GLN A 99 -2.57 1.61 12.38
C GLN A 99 -1.32 1.83 11.53
N THR A 100 -0.52 0.79 11.35
CA THR A 100 0.67 0.82 10.50
C THR A 100 0.28 0.85 9.01
N VAL A 101 0.85 1.78 8.25
CA VAL A 101 0.83 1.80 6.79
C VAL A 101 2.09 1.08 6.31
N ARG A 102 1.94 -0.06 5.64
CA ARG A 102 3.08 -0.88 5.23
C ARG A 102 3.80 -0.26 4.04
N TYR A 103 5.12 -0.31 4.06
CA TYR A 103 5.95 0.15 2.95
C TYR A 103 5.68 -0.65 1.66
N SER A 104 5.41 -1.97 1.78
CA SER A 104 5.03 -2.82 0.65
C SER A 104 3.77 -2.36 -0.07
N ASP A 105 2.76 -1.89 0.68
CA ASP A 105 1.51 -1.42 0.07
C ASP A 105 1.74 -0.12 -0.69
N TYR A 106 2.51 0.81 -0.12
CA TYR A 106 2.95 2.01 -0.83
C TYR A 106 3.73 1.67 -2.11
N LEU A 107 4.74 0.78 -2.02
CA LEU A 107 5.55 0.41 -3.18
C LEU A 107 4.75 -0.31 -4.26
N MET A 108 3.76 -1.12 -3.90
CA MET A 108 2.88 -1.79 -4.86
C MET A 108 2.21 -0.78 -5.79
N TYR A 109 1.58 0.25 -5.22
CA TYR A 109 0.92 1.30 -6.00
C TYR A 109 1.92 2.20 -6.72
N TYR A 110 2.99 2.62 -6.06
CA TYR A 110 3.99 3.49 -6.66
C TYR A 110 4.69 2.83 -7.85
N ASN A 111 5.11 1.57 -7.70
CA ASN A 111 5.76 0.83 -8.79
C ASN A 111 4.81 0.63 -9.98
N SER A 112 3.54 0.39 -9.71
CA SER A 112 2.52 0.28 -10.76
C SER A 112 2.33 1.60 -11.51
N SER A 113 2.19 2.72 -10.80
CA SER A 113 2.09 4.04 -11.43
C SER A 113 3.31 4.36 -12.29
N MET A 114 4.52 4.06 -11.78
CA MET A 114 5.75 4.28 -12.54
C MET A 114 5.88 3.34 -13.74
N HIS A 115 5.44 2.08 -13.61
CA HIS A 115 5.41 1.14 -14.72
C HIS A 115 4.50 1.63 -15.85
N PHE A 116 3.29 2.09 -15.50
CA PHE A 116 2.34 2.65 -16.46
C PHE A 116 2.90 3.87 -17.18
N LEU A 117 3.44 4.85 -16.44
CA LEU A 117 4.01 6.07 -17.02
C LEU A 117 5.20 5.78 -17.94
N GLN A 118 6.09 4.87 -17.56
CA GLN A 118 7.22 4.49 -18.39
C GLN A 118 6.82 3.74 -19.65
N LYS A 119 5.85 2.85 -19.55
CA LYS A 119 5.47 1.95 -20.63
C LYS A 119 4.46 2.56 -21.59
N SER A 120 3.43 3.24 -21.07
CA SER A 120 2.33 3.79 -21.85
C SER A 120 2.59 5.23 -22.29
N GLU A 121 3.22 6.05 -21.43
CA GLU A 121 3.51 7.45 -21.71
C GLU A 121 4.97 7.71 -22.07
N GLN A 122 5.81 6.66 -22.14
CA GLN A 122 7.23 6.72 -22.49
C GLN A 122 8.02 7.73 -21.64
N LEU A 123 7.62 7.92 -20.37
CA LEU A 123 8.22 8.88 -19.48
C LEU A 123 9.69 8.55 -19.22
N VAL A 124 10.57 9.53 -19.48
CA VAL A 124 12.00 9.43 -19.20
C VAL A 124 12.27 9.91 -17.77
N LEU A 125 12.51 8.98 -16.84
CA LEU A 125 12.69 9.29 -15.40
C LEU A 125 13.84 10.24 -15.08
N SER A 126 14.88 10.30 -15.93
CA SER A 126 16.05 11.19 -15.73
C SER A 126 15.77 12.64 -16.14
N SER A 127 14.70 12.90 -16.88
CA SER A 127 14.29 14.27 -17.24
C SER A 127 13.73 15.03 -16.02
N GLU A 128 13.67 16.35 -16.11
CA GLU A 128 13.06 17.18 -15.06
C GLU A 128 11.56 16.87 -14.91
N ASP A 129 10.88 16.64 -16.02
CA ASP A 129 9.47 16.21 -16.01
C ASP A 129 9.31 14.85 -15.36
N GLY A 130 10.16 13.87 -15.71
CA GLY A 130 10.17 12.55 -15.10
C GLY A 130 10.37 12.59 -13.57
N LYS A 131 11.22 13.50 -13.07
CA LYS A 131 11.41 13.69 -11.63
C LYS A 131 10.17 14.31 -10.97
N ARG A 132 9.56 15.32 -11.62
CA ARG A 132 8.29 15.93 -11.14
C ARG A 132 7.19 14.89 -11.04
N GLN A 133 6.97 14.12 -12.13
CA GLN A 133 5.97 13.05 -12.17
C GLN A 133 6.26 11.97 -11.11
N SER A 134 7.50 11.55 -10.95
CA SER A 134 7.89 10.60 -9.91
C SER A 134 7.54 11.11 -8.51
N ASN A 135 7.83 12.38 -8.19
CA ASN A 135 7.51 12.97 -6.88
C ASN A 135 6.00 13.11 -6.68
N PHE A 136 5.25 13.50 -7.72
CA PHE A 136 3.80 13.51 -7.70
C PHE A 136 3.23 12.12 -7.42
N GLN A 137 3.72 11.09 -8.13
CA GLN A 137 3.28 9.71 -7.91
C GLN A 137 3.63 9.20 -6.50
N LYS A 138 4.77 9.59 -5.93
CA LYS A 138 5.09 9.26 -4.53
C LYS A 138 4.02 9.80 -3.58
N ARG A 139 3.58 11.05 -3.74
CA ARG A 139 2.54 11.66 -2.90
C ARG A 139 1.21 10.95 -3.07
N GLN A 140 0.76 10.77 -4.30
CA GLN A 140 -0.51 10.12 -4.60
C GLN A 140 -0.58 8.69 -4.04
N ASN A 141 0.47 7.90 -4.27
CA ASN A 141 0.48 6.50 -3.85
C ASN A 141 0.68 6.33 -2.34
N LEU A 142 1.35 7.28 -1.67
CA LEU A 142 1.41 7.32 -0.21
C LEU A 142 0.02 7.63 0.38
N ASP A 143 -0.71 8.57 -0.21
CA ASP A 143 -2.08 8.89 0.21
C ASP A 143 -3.03 7.69 -0.01
N ILE A 144 -2.89 6.95 -1.12
CA ILE A 144 -3.66 5.71 -1.35
C ILE A 144 -3.35 4.69 -0.26
N ALA A 145 -2.09 4.46 0.08
CA ALA A 145 -1.70 3.51 1.13
C ALA A 145 -2.23 3.93 2.51
N ILE A 146 -2.18 5.23 2.85
CA ILE A 146 -2.74 5.77 4.10
C ILE A 146 -4.25 5.57 4.13
N ARG A 147 -4.97 5.88 3.05
CA ARG A 147 -6.43 5.70 2.94
C ARG A 147 -6.83 4.24 3.12
N ASN A 148 -6.10 3.33 2.51
CA ASN A 148 -6.36 1.90 2.63
C ASN A 148 -6.11 1.40 4.06
N ALA A 149 -5.02 1.81 4.71
CA ALA A 149 -4.74 1.45 6.09
C ALA A 149 -5.78 2.04 7.07
N TYR A 150 -6.27 3.26 6.82
CA TYR A 150 -7.36 3.85 7.59
C TYR A 150 -8.67 3.08 7.40
N ALA A 151 -8.99 2.68 6.17
CA ALA A 151 -10.15 1.83 5.91
C ALA A 151 -10.04 0.46 6.61
N GLU A 152 -8.85 -0.17 6.61
CA GLU A 152 -8.61 -1.41 7.35
C GLU A 152 -8.82 -1.25 8.86
N LYS A 153 -8.39 -0.11 9.43
CA LYS A 153 -8.62 0.20 10.84
C LYS A 153 -10.11 0.30 11.15
N LEU A 154 -10.82 1.14 10.41
CA LEU A 154 -12.27 1.32 10.60
C LEU A 154 -13.04 0.03 10.36
N ALA A 155 -12.64 -0.77 9.37
CA ALA A 155 -13.27 -2.06 9.10
C ALA A 155 -13.14 -3.02 10.29
N LYS A 156 -11.96 -3.08 10.93
CA LYS A 156 -11.75 -3.88 12.16
C LYS A 156 -12.62 -3.40 13.30
N GLU A 157 -12.72 -2.09 13.51
CA GLU A 157 -13.55 -1.48 14.57
C GLU A 157 -15.04 -1.72 14.36
N LEU A 158 -15.48 -1.73 13.10
CA LEU A 158 -16.89 -1.87 12.72
C LEU A 158 -17.30 -3.33 12.42
N GLY A 159 -16.35 -4.28 12.46
CA GLY A 159 -16.60 -5.67 12.12
C GLY A 159 -16.92 -5.88 10.64
N ILE A 160 -16.41 -5.01 9.76
CA ILE A 160 -16.65 -5.09 8.31
C ILE A 160 -15.61 -6.01 7.67
N VAL A 161 -16.09 -6.95 6.87
CA VAL A 161 -15.27 -7.85 6.05
C VAL A 161 -15.64 -7.71 4.59
N VAL A 162 -14.77 -8.19 3.72
CA VAL A 162 -15.05 -8.35 2.28
C VAL A 162 -15.52 -9.79 2.09
N GLU A 163 -16.78 -9.95 1.75
CA GLU A 163 -17.36 -11.26 1.49
C GLU A 163 -16.84 -11.84 0.16
N PRO A 164 -16.62 -13.15 0.06
CA PRO A 164 -16.13 -13.79 -1.17
C PRO A 164 -16.97 -13.45 -2.39
N GLU A 165 -18.28 -13.35 -2.24
CA GLU A 165 -19.23 -13.05 -3.32
C GLU A 165 -19.06 -11.62 -3.84
N GLN A 166 -18.63 -10.68 -3.00
CA GLN A 166 -18.32 -9.30 -3.44
C GLN A 166 -17.08 -9.29 -4.33
N LEU A 167 -16.05 -10.03 -3.93
CA LEU A 167 -14.81 -10.15 -4.69
C LEU A 167 -15.06 -10.84 -6.03
N GLU A 168 -15.81 -11.94 -6.03
CA GLU A 168 -16.15 -12.65 -7.26
C GLU A 168 -16.96 -11.79 -8.22
N ARG A 169 -17.94 -11.04 -7.73
CA ARG A 169 -18.74 -10.13 -8.57
C ARG A 169 -17.87 -9.06 -9.23
N VAL A 170 -16.98 -8.39 -8.50
CA VAL A 170 -16.07 -7.38 -9.07
C VAL A 170 -15.11 -8.04 -10.07
N ASN A 171 -14.65 -9.25 -9.79
CA ASN A 171 -13.81 -10.02 -10.70
C ASN A 171 -14.56 -10.31 -12.02
N GLN A 172 -15.81 -10.72 -11.96
CA GLN A 172 -16.66 -10.94 -13.14
C GLN A 172 -16.94 -9.63 -13.91
N GLU A 173 -17.11 -8.51 -13.21
CA GLU A 173 -17.20 -7.19 -13.86
C GLU A 173 -15.93 -6.87 -14.64
N HIS A 174 -14.74 -7.15 -14.08
CA HIS A 174 -13.45 -6.96 -14.75
C HIS A 174 -13.27 -7.84 -16.00
N LEU A 175 -13.85 -9.04 -16.00
CA LEU A 175 -13.79 -9.96 -17.14
C LEU A 175 -14.82 -9.63 -18.23
N THR A 176 -15.78 -8.73 -17.95
CA THR A 176 -16.84 -8.37 -18.89
C THR A 176 -16.48 -7.08 -19.61
N MET A 177 -16.19 -7.17 -20.91
CA MET A 177 -15.83 -6.03 -21.77
C MET A 177 -16.94 -5.71 -22.75
N ALA A 178 -16.93 -4.51 -23.33
CA ALA A 178 -17.91 -4.09 -24.33
C ALA A 178 -17.97 -5.03 -25.56
N ASN A 179 -16.85 -5.64 -25.91
CA ASN A 179 -16.72 -6.58 -27.02
C ASN A 179 -16.93 -8.06 -26.64
N GLY A 180 -17.40 -8.33 -25.43
CA GLY A 180 -17.62 -9.66 -24.87
C GLY A 180 -16.67 -10.00 -23.71
N PRO A 181 -16.92 -11.15 -23.06
CA PRO A 181 -16.10 -11.58 -21.91
C PRO A 181 -14.69 -11.99 -22.36
N ILE A 182 -13.71 -11.72 -21.51
CA ILE A 182 -12.33 -12.16 -21.66
C ILE A 182 -11.97 -13.24 -20.62
N SER A 183 -10.96 -14.06 -20.89
CA SER A 183 -10.49 -15.04 -19.92
C SER A 183 -9.71 -14.37 -18.78
N GLN A 184 -9.64 -15.05 -17.63
CA GLN A 184 -8.83 -14.62 -16.49
C GLN A 184 -7.35 -14.47 -16.87
N GLU A 185 -6.82 -15.37 -17.72
CA GLU A 185 -5.44 -15.27 -18.19
C GLU A 185 -5.21 -14.01 -19.02
N THR A 186 -6.17 -13.67 -19.90
CA THR A 186 -6.10 -12.45 -20.72
C THR A 186 -6.12 -11.21 -19.84
N TYR A 187 -7.02 -11.20 -18.85
CA TYR A 187 -7.09 -10.11 -17.87
C TYR A 187 -5.78 -9.96 -17.08
N ASN A 188 -5.26 -11.06 -16.52
CA ASN A 188 -4.01 -11.06 -15.76
C ASN A 188 -2.82 -10.61 -16.63
N ALA A 189 -2.75 -11.07 -17.90
CA ALA A 189 -1.70 -10.65 -18.83
C ALA A 189 -1.79 -9.14 -19.15
N SER A 190 -3.00 -8.61 -19.31
CA SER A 190 -3.24 -7.17 -19.53
C SER A 190 -2.85 -6.35 -18.32
N THR A 191 -3.25 -6.77 -17.12
CA THR A 191 -2.91 -6.13 -15.85
C THR A 191 -1.41 -6.12 -15.61
N MET A 192 -0.74 -7.25 -15.83
CA MET A 192 0.72 -7.34 -15.76
C MET A 192 1.39 -6.43 -16.79
N SER A 193 0.85 -6.38 -18.01
CA SER A 193 1.40 -5.53 -19.06
C SER A 193 1.25 -4.05 -18.78
N LEU A 194 0.08 -3.60 -18.29
CA LEU A 194 -0.23 -2.18 -18.10
C LEU A 194 0.23 -1.65 -16.74
N LEU A 195 0.00 -2.43 -15.68
CA LEU A 195 0.21 -2.01 -14.30
C LEU A 195 1.43 -2.67 -13.64
N GLY A 196 2.01 -3.70 -14.26
CA GLY A 196 3.11 -4.47 -13.67
C GLY A 196 2.68 -5.33 -12.48
N TRP A 197 1.39 -5.52 -12.24
CA TRP A 197 0.86 -6.28 -11.12
C TRP A 197 0.74 -7.77 -11.42
N THR A 198 1.05 -8.59 -10.41
CA THR A 198 0.68 -10.00 -10.39
C THR A 198 -0.82 -10.14 -10.10
N ALA A 199 -1.37 -11.33 -10.33
CA ALA A 199 -2.77 -11.62 -10.01
C ALA A 199 -3.07 -11.42 -8.50
N GLU A 200 -2.11 -11.75 -7.61
CA GLU A 200 -2.26 -11.54 -6.16
C GLU A 200 -2.27 -10.05 -5.79
N GLU A 201 -1.47 -9.23 -6.47
CA GLU A 201 -1.42 -7.77 -6.22
C GLU A 201 -2.69 -7.09 -6.72
N GLU A 202 -3.19 -7.49 -7.87
CA GLU A 202 -4.48 -7.04 -8.39
C GLU A 202 -5.62 -7.42 -7.42
N GLN A 203 -5.71 -8.67 -7.01
CA GLN A 203 -6.72 -9.13 -6.05
C GLN A 203 -6.62 -8.40 -4.71
N ARG A 204 -5.41 -8.10 -4.22
CA ARG A 204 -5.19 -7.30 -3.01
C ARG A 204 -5.71 -5.88 -3.19
N SER A 205 -5.44 -5.25 -4.32
CA SER A 205 -5.94 -3.91 -4.64
C SER A 205 -7.47 -3.88 -4.69
N THR A 206 -8.07 -4.80 -5.42
CA THR A 206 -9.53 -4.96 -5.52
C THR A 206 -10.18 -5.18 -4.15
N ARG A 207 -9.61 -6.07 -3.33
CA ARG A 207 -10.10 -6.30 -1.96
C ARG A 207 -10.01 -5.02 -1.10
N SER A 208 -8.92 -4.26 -1.21
CA SER A 208 -8.76 -2.99 -0.46
C SER A 208 -9.77 -1.95 -0.91
N GLN A 209 -10.09 -1.88 -2.20
CA GLN A 209 -11.11 -0.98 -2.74
C GLN A 209 -12.51 -1.34 -2.24
N ILE A 210 -12.88 -2.63 -2.29
CA ILE A 210 -14.17 -3.12 -1.77
C ILE A 210 -14.29 -2.81 -0.27
N LEU A 211 -13.23 -3.09 0.51
CA LEU A 211 -13.23 -2.83 1.95
C LEU A 211 -13.45 -1.35 2.24
N LYS A 212 -12.69 -0.47 1.57
CA LYS A 212 -12.84 0.98 1.70
C LYS A 212 -14.25 1.45 1.33
N SER A 213 -14.80 0.94 0.23
CA SER A 213 -16.17 1.21 -0.19
C SER A 213 -17.19 0.78 0.88
N ASN A 214 -17.08 -0.45 1.39
CA ASN A 214 -17.97 -0.95 2.44
C ASN A 214 -17.92 -0.08 3.71
N VAL A 215 -16.72 0.35 4.12
CA VAL A 215 -16.53 1.26 5.25
C VAL A 215 -17.16 2.61 4.97
N ALA A 216 -16.90 3.22 3.80
CA ALA A 216 -17.45 4.52 3.43
C ALA A 216 -18.98 4.53 3.46
N TYR A 217 -19.63 3.51 2.89
CA TYR A 217 -21.07 3.34 2.95
C TYR A 217 -21.61 3.14 4.37
N LYS A 218 -20.85 2.46 5.24
CA LYS A 218 -21.29 2.19 6.61
C LYS A 218 -21.28 3.41 7.50
N ILE A 219 -20.30 4.30 7.28
CA ILE A 219 -20.10 5.45 8.19
C ILE A 219 -20.79 6.73 7.72
N ASP A 220 -21.22 6.81 6.45
CA ASP A 220 -21.84 8.01 5.87
C ASP A 220 -23.37 8.01 6.06
N GLN A 221 -23.80 8.38 7.25
CA GLN A 221 -25.22 8.48 7.59
C GLN A 221 -25.88 9.61 6.82
N GLU A 222 -25.19 10.75 6.61
CA GLU A 222 -25.72 11.89 5.85
C GLU A 222 -26.10 11.48 4.43
N ALA A 223 -25.24 10.72 3.75
CA ALA A 223 -25.54 10.22 2.42
C ALA A 223 -26.73 9.23 2.44
N SER A 224 -26.84 8.38 3.45
CA SER A 224 -27.96 7.45 3.62
C SER A 224 -29.29 8.19 3.81
N ASP A 225 -29.31 9.24 4.64
CA ASP A 225 -30.49 10.06 4.89
C ASP A 225 -30.93 10.84 3.62
N LYS A 226 -29.96 11.31 2.84
CA LYS A 226 -30.22 11.94 1.52
C LYS A 226 -30.80 10.94 0.54
N VAL A 227 -30.37 9.67 0.54
CA VAL A 227 -30.96 8.61 -0.29
C VAL A 227 -32.41 8.37 0.06
N GLU A 228 -32.75 8.29 1.36
CA GLU A 228 -34.13 8.13 1.80
C GLU A 228 -35.00 9.31 1.35
N THR A 229 -34.48 10.54 1.51
CA THR A 229 -35.17 11.75 1.07
C THR A 229 -35.34 11.79 -0.45
N ALA A 230 -34.29 11.43 -1.21
CA ALA A 230 -34.36 11.33 -2.66
C ALA A 230 -35.41 10.32 -3.13
N SER A 231 -35.49 9.15 -2.47
CA SER A 231 -36.45 8.11 -2.79
C SER A 231 -37.88 8.61 -2.64
N LYS A 232 -38.17 9.34 -1.55
CA LYS A 232 -39.50 9.97 -1.35
C LYS A 232 -39.84 11.04 -2.40
N LEU A 233 -38.85 11.89 -2.77
CA LEU A 233 -39.02 12.90 -3.78
C LEU A 233 -39.25 12.33 -5.19
N LEU A 234 -38.67 11.14 -5.43
CA LEU A 234 -38.80 10.44 -6.71
C LEU A 234 -40.19 9.80 -6.91
N GLU A 235 -40.98 9.59 -5.86
CA GLU A 235 -42.37 9.16 -5.94
C GLU A 235 -43.24 10.24 -6.58
N ASP A 236 -42.92 11.53 -6.33
CA ASP A 236 -43.70 12.68 -6.85
C ASP A 236 -43.16 13.25 -8.16
N SER A 237 -41.85 13.12 -8.42
CA SER A 237 -41.17 13.75 -9.55
C SER A 237 -39.92 13.00 -9.98
N SER A 238 -39.73 12.80 -11.28
CA SER A 238 -38.51 12.26 -11.86
C SER A 238 -37.51 13.33 -12.37
N ASP A 239 -37.64 14.56 -11.90
CA ASP A 239 -36.77 15.69 -12.24
C ASP A 239 -35.54 15.70 -11.32
N PHE A 240 -34.45 15.09 -11.79
CA PHE A 240 -33.23 14.94 -11.01
C PHE A 240 -32.55 16.27 -10.68
N GLU A 241 -32.64 17.29 -11.52
CA GLU A 241 -32.08 18.61 -11.26
C GLU A 241 -32.77 19.28 -10.08
N LYS A 242 -34.10 19.25 -10.04
CA LYS A 242 -34.88 19.79 -8.92
C LYS A 242 -34.61 19.02 -7.62
N ILE A 243 -34.48 17.70 -7.68
CA ILE A 243 -34.18 16.87 -6.53
C ILE A 243 -32.76 17.18 -6.03
N ALA A 244 -31.78 17.26 -6.92
CA ALA A 244 -30.40 17.63 -6.55
C ALA A 244 -30.35 19.01 -5.86
N ALA A 245 -31.05 20.00 -6.39
CA ALA A 245 -31.14 21.33 -5.81
C ALA A 245 -31.79 21.32 -4.39
N LYS A 246 -32.83 20.48 -4.18
CA LYS A 246 -33.46 20.32 -2.86
C LYS A 246 -32.56 19.62 -1.83
N LEU A 247 -31.80 18.60 -2.25
CA LEU A 247 -30.90 17.85 -1.38
C LEU A 247 -29.64 18.64 -1.07
N GLY A 248 -29.24 19.56 -1.93
CA GLY A 248 -28.15 20.50 -1.73
C GLY A 248 -26.79 19.82 -1.53
N GLY A 249 -25.96 20.45 -0.73
CA GLY A 249 -24.59 20.09 -0.45
C GLY A 249 -23.62 21.09 -1.07
N GLU A 250 -22.37 21.08 -0.60
CA GLU A 250 -21.31 21.97 -1.09
C GLU A 250 -20.06 21.16 -1.47
N GLY A 251 -19.30 21.65 -2.44
CA GLY A 251 -18.06 21.04 -2.87
C GLY A 251 -18.23 19.55 -3.22
N ASN A 252 -17.39 18.68 -2.67
CA ASN A 252 -17.43 17.24 -2.92
C ASN A 252 -18.68 16.53 -2.33
N GLY A 253 -19.44 17.22 -1.46
CA GLY A 253 -20.69 16.72 -0.87
C GLY A 253 -21.94 17.14 -1.61
N GLN A 254 -21.80 17.86 -2.73
CA GLN A 254 -22.93 18.32 -3.54
C GLN A 254 -23.60 17.14 -4.24
N VAL A 255 -24.94 17.08 -4.12
CA VAL A 255 -25.74 16.16 -4.92
C VAL A 255 -25.79 16.65 -6.36
N ILE A 256 -25.53 15.77 -7.31
CA ILE A 256 -25.34 16.13 -8.71
C ILE A 256 -26.35 15.38 -9.58
N ALA A 257 -27.06 16.10 -10.45
CA ALA A 257 -27.75 15.53 -11.58
C ALA A 257 -26.86 15.63 -12.83
N GLY A 258 -26.92 14.61 -13.69
CA GLY A 258 -26.11 14.56 -14.90
C GLY A 258 -26.67 13.58 -15.92
N VAL A 259 -26.05 13.58 -17.10
CA VAL A 259 -26.39 12.70 -18.22
C VAL A 259 -25.18 11.94 -18.66
N SER A 260 -25.31 10.62 -18.91
CA SER A 260 -24.19 9.76 -19.32
C SER A 260 -23.71 10.05 -20.75
N GLY A 261 -24.57 10.60 -21.62
CA GLY A 261 -24.38 10.46 -23.06
C GLY A 261 -24.58 9.01 -23.52
N MET A 262 -24.35 8.74 -24.81
CA MET A 262 -24.43 7.38 -25.34
C MET A 262 -23.20 6.57 -24.85
N VAL A 263 -23.46 5.54 -24.06
CA VAL A 263 -22.46 4.61 -23.54
C VAL A 263 -22.76 3.19 -24.01
N PRO A 264 -21.75 2.29 -24.14
CA PRO A 264 -21.98 0.89 -24.47
C PRO A 264 -22.90 0.21 -23.46
N LEU A 265 -23.64 -0.82 -23.90
CA LEU A 265 -24.53 -1.62 -23.02
C LEU A 265 -23.78 -2.34 -21.90
N VAL A 266 -22.47 -2.54 -22.07
CA VAL A 266 -21.54 -3.02 -21.03
C VAL A 266 -20.55 -1.90 -20.75
N ASN A 267 -20.59 -1.37 -19.54
CA ASN A 267 -19.74 -0.26 -19.10
C ASN A 267 -19.48 -0.39 -17.60
N ASN A 268 -18.20 -0.38 -17.21
CA ASN A 268 -17.76 -0.52 -15.82
C ASN A 268 -17.82 0.84 -15.09
N ASP A 269 -19.03 1.34 -14.91
CA ASP A 269 -19.31 2.66 -14.34
C ASP A 269 -19.93 2.62 -12.93
N GLY A 270 -19.61 1.58 -12.18
CA GLY A 270 -20.14 1.39 -10.82
C GLY A 270 -21.56 0.83 -10.77
N GLY A 271 -22.04 0.21 -11.85
CA GLY A 271 -23.34 -0.45 -11.93
C GLY A 271 -24.48 0.43 -12.50
N ARG A 272 -24.20 1.68 -12.88
CA ARG A 272 -25.21 2.60 -13.43
C ARG A 272 -25.76 2.12 -14.78
N THR A 273 -24.86 1.76 -15.69
CA THR A 273 -25.25 1.23 -17.02
C THR A 273 -26.05 -0.05 -16.88
N GLU A 274 -25.65 -0.95 -15.97
CA GLU A 274 -26.40 -2.19 -15.71
C GLU A 274 -27.82 -1.90 -15.18
N ALA A 275 -27.95 -0.96 -14.25
CA ALA A 275 -29.25 -0.52 -13.75
C ALA A 275 -30.10 0.10 -14.86
N ALA A 276 -29.51 0.99 -15.69
CA ALA A 276 -30.22 1.63 -16.81
C ALA A 276 -30.68 0.61 -17.86
N ARG A 277 -29.88 -0.43 -18.12
CA ARG A 277 -30.19 -1.46 -19.13
C ARG A 277 -31.46 -2.24 -18.84
N GLN A 278 -31.80 -2.38 -17.54
CA GLN A 278 -33.00 -3.10 -17.08
C GLN A 278 -34.28 -2.26 -17.08
N LEU A 279 -34.16 -0.95 -17.36
CA LEU A 279 -35.29 -0.05 -17.33
C LEU A 279 -35.98 0.09 -18.67
N ASP A 280 -37.30 0.39 -18.62
CA ASP A 280 -38.03 0.97 -19.72
C ASP A 280 -37.70 2.47 -19.84
N LYS A 281 -37.87 3.02 -21.05
CA LYS A 281 -37.65 4.44 -21.31
C LYS A 281 -38.43 5.34 -20.35
N GLY A 282 -37.77 6.29 -19.74
CA GLY A 282 -38.32 7.25 -18.78
C GLY A 282 -38.53 6.70 -17.36
N LYS A 283 -38.28 5.43 -17.12
CA LYS A 283 -38.35 4.84 -15.76
C LYS A 283 -37.09 5.11 -14.97
N VAL A 284 -37.25 5.22 -13.64
CA VAL A 284 -36.19 5.44 -12.66
C VAL A 284 -35.88 4.12 -11.95
N SER A 285 -34.60 3.85 -11.71
CA SER A 285 -34.13 2.68 -10.98
C SER A 285 -34.44 2.79 -9.48
N SER A 286 -34.37 1.68 -8.78
CA SER A 286 -34.08 1.68 -7.36
C SER A 286 -32.68 2.29 -7.11
N VAL A 287 -32.33 2.55 -5.83
CA VAL A 287 -31.00 3.07 -5.47
C VAL A 287 -29.90 2.10 -5.90
N VAL A 288 -28.90 2.61 -6.59
CA VAL A 288 -27.69 1.89 -6.99
C VAL A 288 -26.56 2.30 -6.06
N ARG A 289 -25.98 1.34 -5.32
CA ARG A 289 -24.70 1.51 -4.62
C ARG A 289 -23.59 1.30 -5.63
N SER A 290 -22.82 2.35 -5.88
CA SER A 290 -21.70 2.25 -6.82
C SER A 290 -20.66 1.24 -6.33
N THR A 291 -20.22 0.34 -7.20
CA THR A 291 -19.14 -0.62 -6.92
C THR A 291 -17.79 0.09 -6.77
N THR A 292 -17.65 1.32 -7.29
CA THR A 292 -16.47 2.17 -7.12
C THR A 292 -16.38 2.84 -5.73
N GLY A 293 -17.49 2.85 -4.97
CA GLY A 293 -17.54 3.43 -3.63
C GLY A 293 -17.59 4.96 -3.60
N ASP A 294 -18.01 5.59 -4.70
CA ASP A 294 -18.07 7.05 -4.85
C ASP A 294 -19.45 7.66 -4.54
N GLY A 295 -20.44 6.84 -4.25
CA GLY A 295 -21.77 7.29 -3.84
C GLY A 295 -22.92 6.37 -4.23
N TYR A 296 -24.12 6.88 -3.95
CA TYR A 296 -25.36 6.28 -4.35
C TYR A 296 -25.88 6.98 -5.62
N TYR A 297 -26.57 6.22 -6.46
CA TYR A 297 -27.15 6.73 -7.69
C TYR A 297 -28.61 6.30 -7.84
N PHE A 298 -29.41 7.19 -8.44
CA PHE A 298 -30.66 6.85 -9.12
C PHE A 298 -30.43 7.10 -10.60
N VAL A 299 -30.92 6.22 -11.44
CA VAL A 299 -30.71 6.25 -12.90
C VAL A 299 -32.04 6.25 -13.60
N LYS A 300 -32.20 7.10 -14.65
CA LYS A 300 -33.39 7.15 -15.48
C LYS A 300 -33.02 6.94 -16.95
N LEU A 301 -33.57 5.91 -17.59
CA LEU A 301 -33.27 5.62 -18.99
C LEU A 301 -33.86 6.68 -19.90
N ILE A 302 -33.02 7.33 -20.72
CA ILE A 302 -33.44 8.27 -21.77
C ILE A 302 -33.75 7.50 -23.05
N GLU A 303 -32.80 6.71 -23.52
CA GLU A 303 -32.92 5.90 -24.73
C GLU A 303 -31.99 4.70 -24.71
N LYS A 304 -32.32 3.68 -25.49
CA LYS A 304 -31.55 2.46 -25.63
C LYS A 304 -31.62 1.97 -27.07
N THR A 305 -30.48 1.58 -27.62
CA THR A 305 -30.29 0.93 -28.90
C THR A 305 -29.79 -0.49 -28.71
N ASP A 306 -29.51 -1.22 -29.77
CA ASP A 306 -28.97 -2.59 -29.72
C ASP A 306 -27.54 -2.64 -29.13
N THR A 307 -26.78 -1.53 -29.15
CA THR A 307 -25.35 -1.49 -28.73
C THR A 307 -25.05 -0.47 -27.66
N GLN A 308 -25.90 0.54 -27.47
CA GLN A 308 -25.64 1.66 -26.57
C GLN A 308 -26.94 2.07 -25.84
N LEU A 309 -26.74 2.79 -24.73
CA LEU A 309 -27.84 3.47 -24.03
C LEU A 309 -27.41 4.83 -23.51
N ASN A 310 -28.38 5.68 -23.20
CA ASN A 310 -28.21 6.99 -22.60
C ASN A 310 -29.12 7.09 -21.37
N TYR A 311 -28.60 7.61 -20.26
CA TYR A 311 -29.38 7.76 -19.03
C TYR A 311 -29.06 9.07 -18.32
N GLU A 312 -30.03 9.60 -17.61
CA GLU A 312 -29.83 10.59 -16.57
C GLU A 312 -29.47 9.89 -15.26
N TYR A 313 -28.68 10.55 -14.41
CA TYR A 313 -28.38 10.07 -13.06
C TYR A 313 -28.46 11.18 -12.02
N LEU A 314 -28.88 10.80 -10.81
CA LEU A 314 -28.79 11.59 -9.60
C LEU A 314 -27.71 10.94 -8.71
N LYS A 315 -26.60 11.63 -8.46
CA LYS A 315 -25.49 11.16 -7.60
C LYS A 315 -25.57 11.78 -6.22
N ILE A 316 -25.58 10.95 -5.20
CA ILE A 316 -25.42 11.33 -3.79
C ILE A 316 -24.04 10.82 -3.35
N PRO A 317 -23.03 11.71 -3.23
CA PRO A 317 -21.64 11.31 -2.95
C PRO A 317 -21.47 10.88 -1.50
N LEU A 318 -20.45 10.01 -1.26
CA LEU A 318 -19.96 9.69 0.08
C LEU A 318 -18.85 10.69 0.44
N THR A 319 -18.94 11.29 1.62
CA THR A 319 -18.00 12.34 2.07
C THR A 319 -17.40 12.10 3.43
N GLU A 320 -18.07 11.31 4.26
CA GLU A 320 -17.71 11.16 5.68
C GLU A 320 -16.33 10.53 5.87
N PHE A 321 -15.96 9.55 5.04
CA PHE A 321 -14.63 8.93 5.10
C PHE A 321 -13.52 9.96 4.88
N ASP A 322 -13.68 10.83 3.89
CA ASP A 322 -12.68 11.86 3.55
C ASP A 322 -12.66 12.98 4.59
N LYS A 323 -13.80 13.39 5.11
CA LYS A 323 -13.91 14.36 6.20
C LYS A 323 -13.16 13.87 7.45
N ARG A 324 -13.38 12.60 7.86
CA ARG A 324 -12.71 12.01 9.03
C ARG A 324 -11.21 11.88 8.82
N LEU A 325 -10.77 11.40 7.64
CA LEU A 325 -9.34 11.27 7.35
C LEU A 325 -8.66 12.64 7.30
N LYS A 326 -9.31 13.66 6.73
CA LYS A 326 -8.81 15.04 6.71
C LYS A 326 -8.65 15.59 8.13
N ALA A 327 -9.68 15.50 8.97
CA ALA A 327 -9.61 15.90 10.36
C ALA A 327 -8.50 15.17 11.14
N LEU A 328 -8.30 13.88 10.85
CA LEU A 328 -7.23 13.09 11.44
C LEU A 328 -5.84 13.57 11.00
N LYS A 329 -5.66 13.93 9.73
CA LYS A 329 -4.41 14.54 9.22
C LYS A 329 -4.13 15.88 9.93
N GLU A 330 -5.13 16.74 10.05
CA GLU A 330 -5.03 18.05 10.68
C GLU A 330 -4.72 17.97 12.19
N SER A 331 -5.24 16.96 12.88
CA SER A 331 -4.96 16.71 14.30
C SER A 331 -3.63 15.99 14.58
N GLY A 332 -2.85 15.66 13.53
CA GLY A 332 -1.58 14.96 13.67
C GLY A 332 -1.71 13.45 13.92
N GLY A 333 -2.89 12.87 13.69
CA GLY A 333 -3.15 11.44 13.78
C GLY A 333 -2.55 10.63 12.62
N VAL A 334 -2.07 11.31 11.58
CA VAL A 334 -1.28 10.71 10.49
C VAL A 334 0.17 11.13 10.62
N ARG A 335 1.09 10.15 10.65
CA ARG A 335 2.54 10.38 10.72
C ARG A 335 3.21 9.68 9.54
N GLU A 336 3.89 10.44 8.72
CA GLU A 336 4.67 9.94 7.58
C GLU A 336 6.13 9.77 7.99
N TYR A 337 6.75 8.65 7.62
CA TYR A 337 8.14 8.34 7.97
C TYR A 337 9.11 8.61 6.82
N ILE A 338 8.59 8.87 5.61
CA ILE A 338 9.35 9.35 4.46
C ILE A 338 8.95 10.79 4.16
N LYS A 339 9.90 11.57 3.65
CA LYS A 339 9.61 12.94 3.20
C LYS A 339 9.14 12.90 1.75
N VAL A 340 7.87 13.19 1.54
CA VAL A 340 7.29 13.33 0.21
C VAL A 340 6.77 14.75 0.08
N GLU A 341 7.20 15.45 -0.97
CA GLU A 341 6.75 16.81 -1.23
C GLU A 341 5.27 16.83 -1.60
N ASN A 342 4.55 17.84 -1.10
CA ASN A 342 3.22 18.14 -1.61
C ASN A 342 3.40 18.93 -2.92
N ILE A 343 3.22 18.24 -4.02
CA ILE A 343 3.31 18.83 -5.35
C ILE A 343 1.89 18.86 -5.91
N ASP A 344 1.43 20.04 -6.27
CA ASP A 344 0.21 20.17 -7.06
C ASP A 344 0.41 19.43 -8.39
N ASP A 345 -0.66 18.87 -8.93
CA ASP A 345 -0.63 18.10 -10.17
C ASP A 345 0.20 18.87 -11.22
N PRO A 346 1.30 18.30 -11.73
CA PRO A 346 2.07 18.98 -12.77
C PRO A 346 1.17 19.10 -13.98
N LYS A 347 0.59 20.29 -14.17
CA LYS A 347 -0.17 20.60 -15.38
C LYS A 347 0.73 20.27 -16.56
N ILE A 348 0.23 19.43 -17.45
CA ILE A 348 0.83 19.23 -18.76
C ILE A 348 0.81 20.61 -19.38
N GLU A 349 1.97 21.24 -19.51
CA GLU A 349 2.12 22.45 -20.33
C GLU A 349 1.85 21.98 -21.76
N GLU A 350 0.68 22.41 -22.29
CA GLU A 350 0.28 22.21 -23.69
C GLU A 350 1.27 22.87 -24.66
#